data_60165f353c94302b35fa56db2d9e677f
#
_entry.id   60165f353c94302b35fa56db2d9e677f
#
_cell.length_a   1.000
_cell.length_b   1.000
_cell.length_c   1.000
_cell.angle_alpha   90.00
_cell.angle_beta   90.00
_cell.angle_gamma   90.00
#
_symmetry.space_group_name_H-M   'P 1'
#
loop_
_entity.id
_entity.type
_entity.pdbx_description
1 polymer ?
#
loop_
_entity_poly.entity_id
_entity_poly.type
_entity_poly.pdbx_seq_one_letter_code
_entity_poly.pdbx_strand_id
1 'polypeptide(L)'
;SEEKESFAFLEETIKPKKISRQQGMKQLIRIAICGLVLGGFACLGFFALRPLAQHLFPEKTQVVTIQEDNQSEEDLAEGDDTTEQNDAQNQQEISYVQMMSKAYEKALTAKKSVVSVTKGAEQENWNAEATVSGVIVADNGPEILILSYASICEDAKEWCVTFSDKSEYKASLKKKDKNSGFAIFAVDKKSLSDATWSASSVASLGNSNLTEQGDVIFALGNIFGYAGGSGYGIVSSSNYKEIGRDGEYSVIATDMSSASEGTGILFNLDGEVIGMISSDIWKERGIRTANAYAISDLKLVIQLLANGASVPYIGVSGTAVTSGIQKEEGMPSGIYVIDVAADSPAMAAGIQSGDVICSVNGEKIVSMSAYRKLMLTLKVGDQIKVEGKRRGSEGYVDIKFDVTIESKE
;
A
#
# COMPACT_ATOMS: atom_id res chain seq x y z
N SER A 1 50.08 -76.61 -63.77
CA SER A 1 49.00 -75.80 -64.37
C SER A 1 47.67 -76.12 -63.68
N GLU A 2 47.22 -75.24 -62.78
CA GLU A 2 45.89 -75.33 -62.19
C GLU A 2 45.24 -73.99 -62.47
N GLU A 3 44.11 -74.07 -63.19
CA GLU A 3 43.15 -73.01 -63.45
C GLU A 3 42.35 -72.71 -62.19
N LYS A 4 42.40 -71.45 -61.74
CA LYS A 4 41.48 -70.97 -60.72
C LYS A 4 40.31 -70.32 -61.40
N GLU A 5 39.14 -70.95 -61.29
CA GLU A 5 37.85 -70.38 -61.64
C GLU A 5 37.53 -69.28 -60.67
N SER A 6 37.24 -68.08 -61.20
CA SER A 6 36.78 -66.93 -60.46
C SER A 6 35.27 -66.90 -60.47
N PHE A 7 34.62 -67.08 -59.32
CA PHE A 7 33.16 -66.90 -59.18
C PHE A 7 32.84 -65.40 -59.17
N ALA A 8 32.02 -64.94 -60.14
CA ALA A 8 31.51 -63.58 -60.17
C ALA A 8 30.26 -63.58 -59.32
N PHE A 9 30.36 -62.75 -58.24
CA PHE A 9 29.18 -62.40 -57.44
C PHE A 9 28.31 -61.38 -58.20
N LEU A 10 27.01 -61.74 -58.41
CA LEU A 10 26.00 -60.83 -58.95
C LEU A 10 25.70 -59.77 -57.91
N GLU A 11 26.14 -58.50 -58.12
CA GLU A 11 25.67 -57.36 -57.40
C GLU A 11 24.27 -56.93 -57.87
N GLU A 12 23.26 -57.18 -57.02
CA GLU A 12 21.90 -56.77 -57.26
C GLU A 12 21.78 -55.27 -56.88
N THR A 13 21.85 -54.37 -57.86
CA THR A 13 21.62 -52.92 -57.66
C THR A 13 20.09 -52.68 -57.60
N ILE A 14 19.61 -52.41 -56.37
CA ILE A 14 18.23 -51.97 -56.18
C ILE A 14 18.08 -50.56 -56.73
N LYS A 15 17.47 -50.38 -57.87
CA LYS A 15 17.13 -49.06 -58.43
C LYS A 15 16.03 -48.41 -57.58
N PRO A 16 16.29 -47.20 -57.02
CA PRO A 16 15.23 -46.50 -56.28
C PRO A 16 14.03 -46.22 -57.20
N LYS A 17 12.83 -46.62 -56.79
CA LYS A 17 11.58 -46.34 -57.50
C LYS A 17 11.40 -44.84 -57.68
N LYS A 18 11.41 -44.31 -58.89
CA LYS A 18 11.10 -42.91 -59.20
C LYS A 18 9.65 -42.67 -58.79
N ILE A 19 9.44 -41.96 -57.68
CA ILE A 19 8.14 -41.49 -57.24
C ILE A 19 7.66 -40.47 -58.27
N SER A 20 6.53 -40.75 -58.94
CA SER A 20 5.94 -39.80 -59.88
C SER A 20 5.56 -38.49 -59.16
N ARG A 21 5.73 -37.35 -59.83
CA ARG A 21 5.46 -36.03 -59.26
C ARG A 21 4.05 -35.91 -58.63
N GLN A 22 3.07 -36.67 -59.16
CA GLN A 22 1.72 -36.77 -58.63
C GLN A 22 1.64 -37.57 -57.31
N GLN A 23 2.43 -38.64 -57.13
CA GLN A 23 2.49 -39.40 -55.88
C GLN A 23 3.18 -38.63 -54.77
N GLY A 24 4.24 -37.86 -55.09
CA GLY A 24 4.91 -36.97 -54.13
C GLY A 24 3.97 -35.85 -53.65
N MET A 25 3.18 -35.28 -54.55
CA MET A 25 2.21 -34.21 -54.19
C MET A 25 1.07 -34.76 -53.30
N LYS A 26 0.57 -35.97 -53.57
CA LYS A 26 -0.42 -36.64 -52.71
C LYS A 26 0.12 -36.98 -51.33
N GLN A 27 1.41 -37.34 -51.19
CA GLN A 27 2.04 -37.56 -49.91
C GLN A 27 2.24 -36.23 -49.10
N LEU A 28 2.64 -35.14 -49.78
CA LEU A 28 2.76 -33.84 -49.13
C LEU A 28 1.39 -33.33 -48.66
N ILE A 29 0.33 -33.47 -49.45
CA ILE A 29 -1.03 -33.12 -49.05
C ILE A 29 -1.49 -33.94 -47.84
N ARG A 30 -1.22 -35.26 -47.81
CA ARG A 30 -1.55 -36.10 -46.64
C ARG A 30 -0.80 -35.70 -45.39
N ILE A 31 0.49 -35.37 -45.48
CA ILE A 31 1.29 -34.88 -44.34
C ILE A 31 0.77 -33.56 -43.86
N ALA A 32 0.40 -32.65 -44.76
CA ALA A 32 -0.16 -31.34 -44.40
C ALA A 32 -1.51 -31.47 -43.68
N ILE A 33 -2.39 -32.38 -44.17
CA ILE A 33 -3.69 -32.66 -43.52
C ILE A 33 -3.48 -33.26 -42.15
N CYS A 34 -2.56 -34.24 -42.01
CA CYS A 34 -2.24 -34.87 -40.71
C CYS A 34 -1.67 -33.83 -39.73
N GLY A 35 -0.80 -32.91 -40.21
CA GLY A 35 -0.26 -31.81 -39.39
C GLY A 35 -1.35 -30.85 -38.94
N LEU A 36 -2.31 -30.52 -39.80
CA LEU A 36 -3.43 -29.65 -39.49
C LEU A 36 -4.40 -30.28 -38.48
N VAL A 37 -4.68 -31.54 -38.63
CA VAL A 37 -5.51 -32.31 -37.69
C VAL A 37 -4.82 -32.44 -36.33
N LEU A 38 -3.54 -32.83 -36.29
CA LEU A 38 -2.76 -32.91 -35.04
C LEU A 38 -2.64 -31.55 -34.35
N GLY A 39 -2.38 -30.47 -35.11
CA GLY A 39 -2.34 -29.11 -34.59
C GLY A 39 -3.70 -28.67 -34.00
N GLY A 40 -4.80 -29.02 -34.69
CA GLY A 40 -6.16 -28.76 -34.18
C GLY A 40 -6.47 -29.50 -32.89
N PHE A 41 -6.12 -30.78 -32.79
CA PHE A 41 -6.28 -31.55 -31.54
C PHE A 41 -5.36 -31.07 -30.43
N ALA A 42 -4.13 -30.66 -30.73
CA ALA A 42 -3.23 -30.10 -29.74
C ALA A 42 -3.75 -28.72 -29.21
N CYS A 43 -4.29 -27.88 -30.10
CA CYS A 43 -4.91 -26.63 -29.73
C CYS A 43 -6.15 -26.82 -28.84
N LEU A 44 -7.06 -27.74 -29.26
CA LEU A 44 -8.25 -28.09 -28.47
C LEU A 44 -7.87 -28.69 -27.11
N GLY A 45 -6.85 -29.57 -27.07
CA GLY A 45 -6.33 -30.16 -25.84
C GLY A 45 -5.74 -29.10 -24.91
N PHE A 46 -5.01 -28.14 -25.46
CA PHE A 46 -4.46 -27.01 -24.69
C PHE A 46 -5.58 -26.16 -24.09
N PHE A 47 -6.60 -25.79 -24.86
CA PHE A 47 -7.72 -25.00 -24.34
C PHE A 47 -8.57 -25.77 -23.33
N ALA A 48 -8.79 -27.08 -23.53
CA ALA A 48 -9.54 -27.93 -22.60
C ALA A 48 -8.78 -28.19 -21.29
N LEU A 49 -7.44 -28.27 -21.33
CA LEU A 49 -6.59 -28.47 -20.14
C LEU A 49 -6.22 -27.19 -19.41
N ARG A 50 -6.40 -26.03 -20.04
CA ARG A 50 -6.08 -24.73 -19.44
C ARG A 50 -6.76 -24.49 -18.08
N PRO A 51 -8.08 -24.71 -17.89
CA PRO A 51 -8.72 -24.55 -16.59
C PRO A 51 -8.18 -25.55 -15.55
N LEU A 52 -7.82 -26.76 -15.96
CA LEU A 52 -7.23 -27.76 -15.06
C LEU A 52 -5.81 -27.39 -14.66
N ALA A 53 -5.01 -26.86 -15.59
CA ALA A 53 -3.67 -26.36 -15.32
C ALA A 53 -3.69 -25.14 -14.40
N GLN A 54 -4.64 -24.22 -14.56
CA GLN A 54 -4.82 -23.07 -13.66
C GLN A 54 -5.21 -23.47 -12.23
N HIS A 55 -5.93 -24.59 -12.07
CA HIS A 55 -6.27 -25.14 -10.76
C HIS A 55 -5.08 -25.87 -10.09
N LEU A 56 -4.23 -26.52 -10.89
CA LEU A 56 -3.06 -27.27 -10.40
C LEU A 56 -1.82 -26.39 -10.18
N PHE A 57 -1.72 -25.28 -10.91
CA PHE A 57 -0.61 -24.33 -10.81
C PHE A 57 -1.18 -22.92 -10.63
N PRO A 58 -1.66 -22.56 -9.42
CA PRO A 58 -2.08 -21.20 -9.14
C PRO A 58 -0.90 -20.24 -9.35
N GLU A 59 -1.15 -19.12 -10.01
CA GLU A 59 -0.16 -18.07 -10.17
C GLU A 59 0.30 -17.62 -8.77
N LYS A 60 1.60 -17.69 -8.52
CA LYS A 60 2.17 -17.27 -7.23
C LYS A 60 1.96 -15.77 -7.06
N THR A 61 1.20 -15.39 -6.06
CA THR A 61 1.08 -13.99 -5.63
C THR A 61 2.45 -13.49 -5.20
N GLN A 62 2.89 -12.37 -5.74
CA GLN A 62 4.13 -11.73 -5.32
C GLN A 62 3.90 -11.02 -3.99
N VAL A 63 4.87 -11.16 -3.08
CA VAL A 63 4.84 -10.42 -1.81
C VAL A 63 5.13 -8.96 -2.10
N VAL A 64 4.24 -8.09 -1.64
CA VAL A 64 4.41 -6.65 -1.72
C VAL A 64 5.42 -6.20 -0.67
N THR A 65 6.47 -5.52 -1.10
CA THR A 65 7.46 -4.89 -0.21
C THR A 65 7.45 -3.40 -0.47
N ILE A 66 7.29 -2.60 0.58
CA ILE A 66 7.30 -1.14 0.52
C ILE A 66 8.52 -0.67 1.31
N GLN A 67 9.38 0.12 0.66
CA GLN A 67 10.58 0.65 1.30
C GLN A 67 10.20 1.64 2.39
N GLU A 68 10.71 1.41 3.62
CA GLU A 68 10.56 2.34 4.72
C GLU A 68 11.48 3.55 4.53
N ASP A 69 11.00 4.70 5.00
CA ASP A 69 11.80 5.90 5.04
C ASP A 69 12.64 5.91 6.32
N ASN A 70 13.92 6.22 6.21
CA ASN A 70 14.74 6.50 7.40
C ASN A 70 14.24 7.81 8.00
N GLN A 71 13.80 7.78 9.25
CA GLN A 71 13.67 8.99 10.05
C GLN A 71 15.11 9.43 10.34
N SER A 72 15.49 10.62 9.89
CA SER A 72 16.75 11.23 10.31
C SER A 72 16.67 11.41 11.83
N GLU A 73 17.63 10.81 12.56
CA GLU A 73 17.76 10.93 14.01
C GLU A 73 18.17 12.36 14.46
N GLU A 74 18.01 13.37 13.60
CA GLU A 74 18.48 14.74 13.82
C GLU A 74 17.58 15.61 14.70
N ASP A 75 16.43 15.11 15.17
CA ASP A 75 15.56 15.91 16.06
C ASP A 75 16.01 15.97 17.54
N LEU A 76 17.23 15.57 17.88
CA LEU A 76 17.77 15.64 19.25
C LEU A 76 19.08 16.44 19.40
N ALA A 77 19.52 17.17 18.41
CA ALA A 77 20.69 18.04 18.52
C ALA A 77 20.28 19.51 18.43
N GLU A 78 20.37 20.22 19.56
CA GLU A 78 20.39 21.67 19.64
C GLU A 78 21.49 22.23 18.74
N GLY A 79 21.15 23.33 18.07
CA GLY A 79 21.89 23.96 17.01
C GLY A 79 23.39 24.16 17.25
N ASP A 80 24.14 23.89 16.21
CA ASP A 80 25.39 24.60 15.96
C ASP A 80 25.40 25.10 14.52
N ASP A 81 25.53 26.42 14.44
CA ASP A 81 25.50 27.24 13.25
C ASP A 81 26.79 27.04 12.45
N THR A 82 26.77 26.22 11.40
CA THR A 82 27.84 26.20 10.43
C THR A 82 27.32 26.43 9.02
N THR A 83 27.48 27.66 8.63
CA THR A 83 27.42 28.21 7.28
C THR A 83 28.13 27.30 6.27
N GLU A 84 27.39 26.58 5.42
CA GLU A 84 27.92 26.16 4.13
C GLU A 84 27.41 27.07 3.03
N GLN A 85 28.24 28.06 2.74
CA GLN A 85 28.24 28.74 1.45
C GLN A 85 28.87 27.83 0.42
N ASN A 86 28.12 27.45 -0.57
CA ASN A 86 28.48 27.31 -1.99
C ASN A 86 27.61 26.26 -2.68
N ASP A 87 26.50 26.73 -3.25
CA ASP A 87 26.03 26.27 -4.58
C ASP A 87 24.95 27.24 -5.13
N ALA A 88 25.24 28.52 -5.10
CA ALA A 88 24.38 29.58 -5.64
C ALA A 88 24.72 29.91 -7.10
N GLN A 89 24.86 28.90 -7.96
CA GLN A 89 25.00 29.11 -9.41
C GLN A 89 24.30 28.02 -10.22
N ASN A 90 22.99 28.01 -10.19
CA ASN A 90 22.07 27.60 -11.25
C ASN A 90 20.61 27.46 -10.78
N GLN A 91 20.17 28.24 -9.80
CA GLN A 91 18.74 28.40 -9.58
C GLN A 91 18.20 29.33 -10.66
N GLN A 92 17.77 28.72 -11.77
CA GLN A 92 16.84 29.39 -12.68
C GLN A 92 15.63 29.79 -11.83
N GLU A 93 15.33 31.08 -11.70
CA GLU A 93 14.09 31.55 -11.09
C GLU A 93 12.91 30.90 -11.83
N ILE A 94 12.34 29.83 -11.24
CA ILE A 94 11.15 29.19 -11.76
C ILE A 94 10.00 30.13 -11.52
N SER A 95 9.43 30.68 -12.59
CA SER A 95 8.26 31.54 -12.47
C SER A 95 7.07 30.74 -11.92
N TYR A 96 6.15 31.42 -11.22
CA TYR A 96 4.90 30.79 -10.70
C TYR A 96 4.17 30.01 -11.80
N VAL A 97 4.13 30.54 -13.03
CA VAL A 97 3.50 29.86 -14.17
C VAL A 97 4.19 28.54 -14.51
N GLN A 98 5.52 28.50 -14.50
CA GLN A 98 6.29 27.27 -14.75
C GLN A 98 6.07 26.22 -13.65
N MET A 99 6.03 26.67 -12.38
CA MET A 99 5.75 25.80 -11.24
C MET A 99 4.35 25.19 -11.34
N MET A 100 3.33 26.00 -11.65
CA MET A 100 1.96 25.53 -11.83
C MET A 100 1.82 24.62 -13.05
N SER A 101 2.53 24.90 -14.15
CA SER A 101 2.55 24.00 -15.31
C SER A 101 3.16 22.65 -14.97
N LYS A 102 4.27 22.64 -14.24
CA LYS A 102 4.89 21.38 -13.75
C LYS A 102 3.95 20.61 -12.82
N ALA A 103 3.32 21.28 -11.86
CA ALA A 103 2.34 20.68 -10.97
C ALA A 103 1.16 20.06 -11.77
N TYR A 104 0.66 20.75 -12.79
CA TYR A 104 -0.41 20.25 -13.63
C TYR A 104 -0.01 18.99 -14.41
N GLU A 105 1.18 18.97 -15.05
CA GLU A 105 1.69 17.80 -15.77
C GLU A 105 1.87 16.60 -14.84
N LYS A 106 2.39 16.82 -13.63
CA LYS A 106 2.54 15.77 -12.61
C LYS A 106 1.19 15.27 -12.12
N ALA A 107 0.22 16.16 -11.91
CA ALA A 107 -1.14 15.79 -11.53
C ALA A 107 -1.84 14.92 -12.59
N LEU A 108 -1.66 15.23 -13.89
CA LEU A 108 -2.17 14.39 -14.98
C LEU A 108 -1.56 12.98 -14.96
N THR A 109 -0.28 12.87 -14.63
CA THR A 109 0.40 11.57 -14.52
C THR A 109 -0.06 10.83 -13.26
N ALA A 110 -0.07 11.49 -12.10
CA ALA A 110 -0.49 10.92 -10.83
C ALA A 110 -1.96 10.45 -10.84
N LYS A 111 -2.82 11.15 -11.61
CA LYS A 111 -4.22 10.76 -11.77
C LYS A 111 -4.42 9.32 -12.27
N LYS A 112 -3.44 8.75 -12.97
CA LYS A 112 -3.48 7.36 -13.44
C LYS A 112 -3.43 6.34 -12.30
N SER A 113 -2.93 6.74 -11.13
CA SER A 113 -2.89 5.89 -9.94
C SER A 113 -4.07 6.11 -8.99
N VAL A 114 -4.88 7.14 -9.22
CA VAL A 114 -6.02 7.48 -8.35
C VAL A 114 -7.29 6.85 -8.91
N VAL A 115 -8.04 6.22 -8.03
CA VAL A 115 -9.32 5.56 -8.32
C VAL A 115 -10.38 6.03 -7.33
N SER A 116 -11.64 5.74 -7.65
CA SER A 116 -12.76 5.90 -6.70
C SER A 116 -13.25 4.52 -6.28
N VAL A 117 -13.50 4.34 -4.98
CA VAL A 117 -14.07 3.11 -4.42
C VAL A 117 -15.49 3.41 -3.95
N THR A 118 -16.45 2.63 -4.44
CA THR A 118 -17.88 2.76 -4.10
C THR A 118 -18.41 1.47 -3.51
N LYS A 119 -19.46 1.56 -2.70
CA LYS A 119 -20.24 0.40 -2.27
C LYS A 119 -20.93 -0.19 -3.51
N GLY A 120 -20.94 -1.53 -3.62
CA GLY A 120 -21.45 -2.23 -4.81
C GLY A 120 -22.91 -1.94 -5.14
N ALA A 121 -23.19 -2.00 -6.42
CA ALA A 121 -24.42 -1.57 -7.02
C ALA A 121 -25.56 -2.59 -6.85
N GLU A 122 -26.27 -2.57 -5.73
CA GLU A 122 -27.66 -3.05 -5.70
C GLU A 122 -28.69 -1.93 -5.92
N GLN A 123 -28.27 -0.68 -6.10
CA GLN A 123 -29.23 0.42 -6.29
C GLN A 123 -28.75 1.42 -7.32
N GLU A 124 -29.67 1.75 -8.25
CA GLU A 124 -29.57 2.76 -9.33
C GLU A 124 -29.38 4.22 -8.86
N ASN A 125 -29.04 4.45 -7.60
CA ASN A 125 -28.81 5.77 -7.03
C ASN A 125 -27.35 5.94 -6.64
N TRP A 126 -26.59 6.55 -7.51
CA TRP A 126 -25.23 7.05 -7.30
C TRP A 126 -25.26 8.22 -6.33
N ASN A 127 -25.32 7.98 -5.02
CA ASN A 127 -25.09 9.03 -4.04
C ASN A 127 -23.59 9.22 -3.89
N ALA A 128 -23.11 10.43 -4.15
CA ALA A 128 -21.73 10.85 -3.96
C ALA A 128 -21.20 10.57 -2.53
N GLU A 129 -22.11 10.46 -1.56
CA GLU A 129 -21.83 10.16 -0.14
C GLU A 129 -21.30 8.75 0.11
N ALA A 130 -21.45 7.83 -0.84
CA ALA A 130 -20.95 6.45 -0.73
C ALA A 130 -19.62 6.20 -1.48
N THR A 131 -18.91 7.26 -1.87
CA THR A 131 -17.68 7.16 -2.66
C THR A 131 -16.50 7.72 -1.89
N VAL A 132 -15.42 6.93 -1.80
CA VAL A 132 -14.15 7.36 -1.22
C VAL A 132 -13.03 7.26 -2.25
N SER A 133 -11.97 8.02 -2.03
CA SER A 133 -10.78 7.96 -2.89
C SER A 133 -9.95 6.72 -2.59
N GLY A 134 -9.29 6.20 -3.61
CA GLY A 134 -8.30 5.13 -3.48
C GLY A 134 -7.08 5.42 -4.34
N VAL A 135 -5.98 4.77 -4.02
CA VAL A 135 -4.73 4.84 -4.78
C VAL A 135 -4.18 3.43 -5.03
N ILE A 136 -3.75 3.19 -6.26
CA ILE A 136 -3.13 1.92 -6.65
C ILE A 136 -1.72 1.88 -6.05
N VAL A 137 -1.52 0.99 -5.06
CA VAL A 137 -0.25 0.90 -4.32
C VAL A 137 0.63 -0.26 -4.75
N ALA A 138 0.06 -1.28 -5.42
CA ALA A 138 0.84 -2.40 -5.90
C ALA A 138 0.13 -3.19 -7.01
N ASP A 139 0.92 -3.87 -7.84
CA ASP A 139 0.55 -4.97 -8.72
C ASP A 139 1.29 -6.21 -8.22
N ASN A 140 0.56 -7.21 -7.70
CA ASN A 140 1.15 -8.41 -7.13
C ASN A 140 1.14 -9.59 -8.12
N GLY A 141 0.89 -9.30 -9.40
CA GLY A 141 0.76 -10.26 -10.49
C GLY A 141 -0.71 -10.56 -10.82
N PRO A 142 -1.44 -11.34 -10.01
CA PRO A 142 -2.85 -11.63 -10.25
C PRO A 142 -3.81 -10.48 -9.90
N GLU A 143 -3.44 -9.59 -8.98
CA GLU A 143 -4.33 -8.55 -8.44
C GLU A 143 -3.68 -7.17 -8.48
N ILE A 144 -4.50 -6.16 -8.74
CA ILE A 144 -4.16 -4.76 -8.53
C ILE A 144 -4.66 -4.36 -7.15
N LEU A 145 -3.74 -3.88 -6.30
CA LEU A 145 -4.01 -3.55 -4.90
C LEU A 145 -4.20 -2.05 -4.72
N ILE A 146 -5.29 -1.70 -4.07
CA ILE A 146 -5.76 -0.33 -3.93
C ILE A 146 -5.89 -0.01 -2.45
N LEU A 147 -5.13 0.98 -1.98
CA LEU A 147 -5.29 1.57 -0.65
C LEU A 147 -6.50 2.51 -0.67
N SER A 148 -7.38 2.37 0.29
CA SER A 148 -8.53 3.23 0.49
C SER A 148 -8.94 3.27 1.97
N TYR A 149 -10.08 3.84 2.28
CA TYR A 149 -10.55 4.06 3.65
C TYR A 149 -11.42 2.89 4.11
N ALA A 150 -11.23 2.45 5.36
CA ALA A 150 -12.00 1.36 5.96
C ALA A 150 -13.47 1.72 6.18
N SER A 151 -13.82 3.01 6.24
CA SER A 151 -15.19 3.50 6.38
C SER A 151 -16.12 3.02 5.28
N ILE A 152 -15.62 2.83 4.04
CA ILE A 152 -16.43 2.30 2.93
C ILE A 152 -16.82 0.82 3.13
N CYS A 153 -16.20 0.13 4.10
CA CYS A 153 -16.52 -1.27 4.41
C CYS A 153 -17.70 -1.43 5.37
N GLU A 154 -18.20 -0.35 5.96
CA GLU A 154 -19.35 -0.41 6.84
C GLU A 154 -20.62 -0.72 6.04
N ASP A 155 -21.37 -1.74 6.50
CA ASP A 155 -22.61 -2.20 5.88
C ASP A 155 -22.51 -2.57 4.38
N ALA A 156 -21.31 -2.84 3.87
CA ALA A 156 -21.08 -3.23 2.48
C ALA A 156 -20.51 -4.64 2.38
N LYS A 157 -20.97 -5.40 1.37
CA LYS A 157 -20.47 -6.74 1.03
C LYS A 157 -19.78 -6.79 -0.34
N GLU A 158 -20.03 -5.81 -1.17
CA GLU A 158 -19.49 -5.69 -2.51
C GLU A 158 -18.99 -4.28 -2.75
N TRP A 159 -17.91 -4.16 -3.50
CA TRP A 159 -17.29 -2.88 -3.86
C TRP A 159 -17.02 -2.81 -5.35
N CYS A 160 -17.08 -1.60 -5.88
CA CYS A 160 -16.72 -1.28 -7.25
C CYS A 160 -15.59 -0.25 -7.24
N VAL A 161 -14.64 -0.42 -8.15
CA VAL A 161 -13.53 0.52 -8.36
C VAL A 161 -13.69 1.16 -9.72
N THR A 162 -13.76 2.50 -9.75
CA THR A 162 -13.77 3.29 -10.96
C THR A 162 -12.36 3.81 -11.23
N PHE A 163 -11.78 3.43 -12.34
CA PHE A 163 -10.44 3.83 -12.78
C PHE A 163 -10.44 5.22 -13.45
N SER A 164 -9.25 5.75 -13.75
CA SER A 164 -9.06 7.08 -14.34
C SER A 164 -9.70 7.24 -15.73
N ASP A 165 -9.88 6.15 -16.48
CA ASP A 165 -10.57 6.08 -17.76
C ASP A 165 -12.11 5.95 -17.62
N LYS A 166 -12.63 5.98 -16.38
CA LYS A 166 -14.03 5.81 -15.99
C LYS A 166 -14.58 4.38 -16.15
N SER A 167 -13.73 3.41 -16.43
CA SER A 167 -14.12 2.00 -16.42
C SER A 167 -14.28 1.51 -14.98
N GLU A 168 -15.28 0.65 -14.78
CA GLU A 168 -15.66 0.13 -13.47
C GLU A 168 -15.41 -1.36 -13.37
N TYR A 169 -14.85 -1.78 -12.25
CA TYR A 169 -14.56 -3.19 -11.99
C TYR A 169 -14.94 -3.57 -10.58
N LYS A 170 -15.43 -4.79 -10.42
CA LYS A 170 -15.71 -5.37 -9.10
C LYS A 170 -14.40 -5.53 -8.33
N ALA A 171 -14.41 -5.13 -7.07
CA ALA A 171 -13.30 -5.29 -6.15
C ALA A 171 -13.68 -6.20 -4.98
N SER A 172 -12.69 -6.87 -4.43
CA SER A 172 -12.80 -7.62 -3.18
C SER A 172 -12.02 -6.91 -2.09
N LEU A 173 -12.50 -6.98 -0.86
CA LEU A 173 -11.74 -6.54 0.31
C LEU A 173 -10.64 -7.55 0.61
N LYS A 174 -9.38 -7.14 0.49
CA LYS A 174 -8.24 -8.00 0.85
C LYS A 174 -8.02 -8.00 2.36
N LYS A 175 -7.93 -6.83 2.94
CA LYS A 175 -7.78 -6.64 4.40
C LYS A 175 -8.14 -5.21 4.78
N LYS A 176 -8.63 -5.03 6.00
CA LYS A 176 -8.85 -3.71 6.58
C LYS A 176 -8.34 -3.65 8.02
N ASP A 177 -8.08 -2.45 8.48
CA ASP A 177 -7.78 -2.16 9.87
C ASP A 177 -8.58 -0.94 10.32
N LYS A 178 -9.48 -1.15 11.27
CA LYS A 178 -10.30 -0.07 11.82
C LYS A 178 -9.51 0.90 12.67
N ASN A 179 -8.37 0.45 13.21
CA ASN A 179 -7.54 1.28 14.06
C ASN A 179 -6.84 2.38 13.27
N SER A 180 -6.24 2.05 12.13
CA SER A 180 -5.64 3.03 11.22
C SER A 180 -6.67 3.73 10.33
N GLY A 181 -7.86 3.16 10.17
CA GLY A 181 -8.89 3.66 9.27
C GLY A 181 -8.69 3.32 7.80
N PHE A 182 -7.76 2.42 7.45
CA PHE A 182 -7.45 2.07 6.07
C PHE A 182 -7.79 0.61 5.72
N ALA A 183 -7.98 0.39 4.41
CA ALA A 183 -8.27 -0.91 3.83
C ALA A 183 -7.54 -1.08 2.50
N ILE A 184 -7.20 -2.32 2.16
CA ILE A 184 -6.73 -2.70 0.82
C ILE A 184 -7.83 -3.46 0.10
N PHE A 185 -8.16 -2.97 -1.08
CA PHE A 185 -9.04 -3.63 -2.03
C PHE A 185 -8.22 -4.26 -3.14
N ALA A 186 -8.72 -5.36 -3.69
CA ALA A 186 -8.09 -6.08 -4.79
C ALA A 186 -9.04 -6.15 -6.00
N VAL A 187 -8.54 -5.81 -7.18
CA VAL A 187 -9.20 -6.03 -8.46
C VAL A 187 -8.43 -7.11 -9.21
N ASP A 188 -9.12 -8.15 -9.67
CA ASP A 188 -8.51 -9.22 -10.48
C ASP A 188 -7.98 -8.62 -11.79
N LYS A 189 -6.67 -8.69 -11.99
CA LYS A 189 -6.00 -8.14 -13.16
C LYS A 189 -6.50 -8.74 -14.48
N LYS A 190 -6.98 -10.00 -14.45
CA LYS A 190 -7.56 -10.66 -15.62
C LYS A 190 -8.91 -10.09 -16.04
N SER A 191 -9.60 -9.40 -15.14
CA SER A 191 -10.87 -8.73 -15.44
C SER A 191 -10.66 -7.39 -16.12
N LEU A 192 -9.48 -6.76 -15.95
CA LEU A 192 -9.16 -5.46 -16.52
C LEU A 192 -8.97 -5.55 -18.05
N SER A 193 -9.49 -4.56 -18.77
CA SER A 193 -9.14 -4.39 -20.18
C SER A 193 -7.70 -3.88 -20.33
N ASP A 194 -7.04 -4.23 -21.45
CA ASP A 194 -5.71 -3.73 -21.76
C ASP A 194 -5.69 -2.19 -21.84
N ALA A 195 -6.78 -1.58 -22.29
CA ALA A 195 -6.93 -0.13 -22.36
C ALA A 195 -6.92 0.50 -20.96
N THR A 196 -7.72 -0.02 -20.02
CA THR A 196 -7.78 0.45 -18.64
C THR A 196 -6.44 0.29 -17.95
N TRP A 197 -5.78 -0.88 -18.10
CA TRP A 197 -4.47 -1.10 -17.48
C TRP A 197 -3.40 -0.15 -18.04
N SER A 198 -3.40 0.09 -19.35
CA SER A 198 -2.48 1.05 -20.00
C SER A 198 -2.75 2.51 -19.59
N ALA A 199 -3.98 2.83 -19.20
CA ALA A 199 -4.36 4.14 -18.67
C ALA A 199 -4.10 4.29 -17.16
N SER A 200 -3.68 3.21 -16.48
CA SER A 200 -3.45 3.15 -15.05
C SER A 200 -1.96 3.03 -14.72
N SER A 201 -1.59 3.32 -13.49
CA SER A 201 -0.23 3.11 -12.98
C SER A 201 -0.24 2.87 -11.48
N VAL A 202 0.74 2.12 -10.98
CA VAL A 202 1.02 2.06 -9.55
C VAL A 202 1.62 3.39 -9.10
N ALA A 203 1.15 3.91 -7.97
CA ALA A 203 1.66 5.15 -7.40
C ALA A 203 3.07 4.99 -6.83
N SER A 204 3.89 6.03 -6.97
CA SER A 204 5.12 6.16 -6.19
C SER A 204 4.77 6.69 -4.80
N LEU A 205 5.17 5.98 -3.76
CA LEU A 205 5.01 6.44 -2.38
C LEU A 205 6.26 7.22 -1.97
N GLY A 206 6.10 8.53 -1.78
CA GLY A 206 7.18 9.44 -1.41
C GLY A 206 7.63 9.31 0.04
N ASN A 207 8.58 10.14 0.44
CA ASN A 207 9.02 10.30 1.82
C ASN A 207 8.38 11.55 2.43
N SER A 208 7.32 11.39 3.21
CA SER A 208 6.62 12.50 3.85
C SER A 208 7.37 13.11 5.03
N ASN A 209 8.45 12.48 5.51
CA ASN A 209 9.32 13.07 6.55
C ASN A 209 10.14 14.26 6.02
N LEU A 210 10.25 14.39 4.69
CA LEU A 210 10.94 15.51 4.02
C LEU A 210 9.98 16.65 3.67
N THR A 211 8.71 16.55 4.06
CA THR A 211 7.70 17.57 3.73
C THR A 211 7.83 18.75 4.70
N GLU A 212 8.03 19.95 4.15
CA GLU A 212 8.21 21.17 4.93
C GLU A 212 7.04 22.14 4.77
N GLN A 213 6.90 23.06 5.72
CA GLN A 213 5.94 24.16 5.63
C GLN A 213 6.27 25.07 4.43
N GLY A 214 5.28 25.33 3.59
CA GLY A 214 5.42 26.12 2.38
C GLY A 214 5.61 25.29 1.10
N ASP A 215 5.85 23.98 1.20
CA ASP A 215 5.92 23.11 0.03
C ASP A 215 4.66 23.18 -0.79
N VAL A 216 4.83 23.27 -2.12
CA VAL A 216 3.71 23.23 -3.05
C VAL A 216 3.27 21.79 -3.25
N ILE A 217 1.99 21.57 -3.14
CA ILE A 217 1.34 20.26 -3.18
C ILE A 217 0.13 20.29 -4.09
N PHE A 218 -0.29 19.11 -4.54
CA PHE A 218 -1.59 18.94 -5.18
C PHE A 218 -2.31 17.72 -4.60
N ALA A 219 -3.62 17.75 -4.69
CA ALA A 219 -4.48 16.71 -4.16
C ALA A 219 -5.46 16.23 -5.22
N LEU A 220 -5.69 14.92 -5.28
CA LEU A 220 -6.62 14.29 -6.22
C LEU A 220 -7.59 13.38 -5.47
N GLY A 221 -8.85 13.35 -5.90
CA GLY A 221 -9.85 12.44 -5.35
C GLY A 221 -11.19 13.09 -5.08
N ASN A 222 -11.89 12.63 -4.03
CA ASN A 222 -13.21 13.11 -3.60
C ASN A 222 -13.09 14.20 -2.50
N ILE A 223 -12.16 15.12 -2.66
CA ILE A 223 -11.81 16.12 -1.61
C ILE A 223 -12.97 17.07 -1.36
N PHE A 224 -13.68 17.44 -2.42
CA PHE A 224 -14.74 18.45 -2.40
C PHE A 224 -16.15 17.84 -2.35
N GLY A 225 -16.27 16.52 -2.06
CA GLY A 225 -17.57 15.81 -2.03
C GLY A 225 -18.04 15.31 -3.41
N TYR A 226 -17.19 15.32 -4.41
CA TYR A 226 -17.43 14.72 -5.73
C TYR A 226 -16.17 14.01 -6.25
N ALA A 227 -16.36 12.95 -7.00
CA ALA A 227 -15.27 12.14 -7.54
C ALA A 227 -14.45 12.92 -8.58
N GLY A 228 -13.13 12.67 -8.61
CA GLY A 228 -12.22 13.23 -9.59
C GLY A 228 -11.88 14.71 -9.38
N GLY A 229 -12.13 15.24 -8.18
CA GLY A 229 -11.67 16.57 -7.79
C GLY A 229 -10.16 16.69 -7.82
N SER A 230 -9.65 17.88 -8.10
CA SER A 230 -8.23 18.24 -7.99
C SER A 230 -8.07 19.58 -7.31
N GLY A 231 -7.15 19.66 -6.36
CA GLY A 231 -6.80 20.88 -5.64
C GLY A 231 -5.30 21.13 -5.71
N TYR A 232 -4.92 22.39 -5.61
CA TYR A 232 -3.53 22.84 -5.49
C TYR A 232 -3.44 23.74 -4.28
N GLY A 233 -2.35 23.63 -3.54
CA GLY A 233 -2.13 24.41 -2.33
C GLY A 233 -0.71 24.27 -1.83
N ILE A 234 -0.53 24.65 -0.58
CA ILE A 234 0.73 24.53 0.14
C ILE A 234 0.56 23.76 1.45
N VAL A 235 1.64 23.20 1.93
CA VAL A 235 1.72 22.68 3.30
C VAL A 235 1.68 23.86 4.27
N SER A 236 0.63 23.92 5.08
CA SER A 236 0.49 24.94 6.13
C SER A 236 1.33 24.58 7.36
N SER A 237 1.45 23.28 7.66
CA SER A 237 2.28 22.71 8.73
C SER A 237 2.45 21.21 8.56
N SER A 238 3.62 20.69 8.93
CA SER A 238 3.94 19.27 9.02
C SER A 238 4.26 18.79 10.45
N ASN A 239 4.14 19.68 11.44
CA ASN A 239 4.59 19.43 12.82
C ASN A 239 3.52 18.85 13.75
N TYR A 240 2.32 18.59 13.24
CA TYR A 240 1.24 18.05 14.06
C TYR A 240 1.22 16.52 14.01
N LYS A 241 0.84 15.94 15.13
CA LYS A 241 0.62 14.52 15.29
C LYS A 241 -0.76 14.24 15.84
N GLU A 242 -1.40 13.21 15.34
CA GLU A 242 -2.65 12.67 15.87
C GLU A 242 -2.34 11.41 16.68
N ILE A 243 -2.81 11.38 17.93
CA ILE A 243 -2.61 10.24 18.82
C ILE A 243 -3.65 9.18 18.46
N GLY A 244 -3.19 8.09 17.88
CA GLY A 244 -4.02 6.91 17.60
C GLY A 244 -3.89 5.84 18.68
N ARG A 245 -4.48 4.68 18.43
CA ARG A 245 -4.22 3.46 19.22
C ARG A 245 -2.93 2.82 18.71
N ASP A 246 -2.08 2.41 19.65
CA ASP A 246 -0.79 1.78 19.41
C ASP A 246 0.15 2.57 18.48
N GLY A 247 0.05 3.90 18.52
CA GLY A 247 0.92 4.77 17.76
C GLY A 247 0.43 6.21 17.66
N GLU A 248 1.22 7.02 16.98
CA GLU A 248 0.87 8.37 16.54
C GLU A 248 1.05 8.48 15.03
N TYR A 249 0.31 9.37 14.40
CA TYR A 249 0.37 9.63 12.97
C TYR A 249 0.71 11.09 12.75
N SER A 250 1.72 11.35 11.95
CA SER A 250 2.07 12.69 11.49
C SER A 250 0.98 13.23 10.57
N VAL A 251 0.61 14.49 10.76
CA VAL A 251 -0.43 15.17 9.98
C VAL A 251 0.19 16.25 9.12
N ILE A 252 -0.04 16.18 7.84
CA ILE A 252 0.26 17.25 6.88
C ILE A 252 -0.98 18.14 6.80
N ALA A 253 -0.90 19.32 7.40
CA ALA A 253 -1.94 20.33 7.32
C ALA A 253 -1.78 21.15 6.03
N THR A 254 -2.88 21.43 5.33
CA THR A 254 -2.85 22.19 4.09
C THR A 254 -3.73 23.44 4.15
N ASP A 255 -3.58 24.35 3.19
CA ASP A 255 -4.44 25.52 2.99
C ASP A 255 -5.67 25.24 2.11
N MET A 256 -5.80 24.01 1.58
CA MET A 256 -6.91 23.60 0.74
C MET A 256 -8.16 23.34 1.58
N SER A 257 -9.32 23.76 1.09
CA SER A 257 -10.60 23.39 1.71
C SER A 257 -10.98 21.92 1.42
N SER A 258 -11.79 21.31 2.29
CA SER A 258 -12.34 19.97 2.12
C SER A 258 -13.84 19.95 2.41
N ALA A 259 -14.56 19.02 1.78
CA ALA A 259 -15.92 18.67 2.16
C ALA A 259 -15.93 17.95 3.51
N SER A 260 -17.12 17.88 4.14
CA SER A 260 -17.30 17.20 5.44
C SER A 260 -16.94 15.71 5.44
N GLU A 261 -17.06 15.06 4.30
CA GLU A 261 -16.71 13.65 4.06
C GLU A 261 -15.63 13.54 2.97
N GLY A 262 -14.79 14.59 2.83
CA GLY A 262 -13.78 14.66 1.79
C GLY A 262 -12.66 13.66 2.03
N THR A 263 -12.32 12.91 0.98
CA THR A 263 -11.19 11.97 0.96
C THR A 263 -10.33 12.23 -0.27
N GLY A 264 -9.04 11.95 -0.19
CA GLY A 264 -8.15 12.19 -1.32
C GLY A 264 -6.73 11.71 -1.07
N ILE A 265 -5.93 11.88 -2.09
CA ILE A 265 -4.51 11.56 -2.09
C ILE A 265 -3.72 12.85 -2.26
N LEU A 266 -2.77 13.10 -1.37
CA LEU A 266 -1.89 14.25 -1.39
C LEU A 266 -0.57 13.90 -2.06
N PHE A 267 -0.11 14.74 -2.98
CA PHE A 267 1.10 14.55 -3.78
C PHE A 267 2.06 15.74 -3.64
N ASN A 268 3.36 15.45 -3.72
CA ASN A 268 4.39 16.46 -3.93
C ASN A 268 4.52 16.84 -5.43
N LEU A 269 5.37 17.82 -5.74
CA LEU A 269 5.63 18.26 -7.11
C LEU A 269 6.37 17.22 -7.99
N ASP A 270 6.86 16.14 -7.42
CA ASP A 270 7.44 15.04 -8.18
C ASP A 270 6.39 13.99 -8.57
N GLY A 271 5.16 14.14 -8.07
CA GLY A 271 4.04 13.25 -8.34
C GLY A 271 4.04 12.01 -7.46
N GLU A 272 4.73 12.07 -6.32
CA GLU A 272 4.75 11.02 -5.32
C GLU A 272 3.69 11.26 -4.27
N VAL A 273 3.07 10.20 -3.78
CA VAL A 273 2.10 10.24 -2.69
C VAL A 273 2.83 10.59 -1.40
N ILE A 274 2.45 11.69 -0.76
CA ILE A 274 2.97 12.11 0.55
C ILE A 274 1.94 11.99 1.66
N GLY A 275 0.65 11.77 1.33
CA GLY A 275 -0.37 11.59 2.36
C GLY A 275 -1.72 11.12 1.86
N MET A 276 -2.53 10.63 2.81
CA MET A 276 -3.92 10.25 2.62
C MET A 276 -4.82 11.28 3.30
N ILE A 277 -5.60 12.04 2.51
CA ILE A 277 -6.48 13.09 3.03
C ILE A 277 -7.70 12.46 3.69
N SER A 278 -7.97 12.84 4.93
CA SER A 278 -9.16 12.43 5.66
C SER A 278 -9.84 13.62 6.32
N SER A 279 -11.14 13.72 6.12
CA SER A 279 -11.99 14.72 6.80
C SER A 279 -12.12 14.47 8.31
N ASP A 280 -11.74 13.28 8.80
CA ASP A 280 -11.79 12.95 10.22
C ASP A 280 -10.67 13.62 11.01
N ILE A 281 -9.57 14.01 10.33
CA ILE A 281 -8.47 14.76 10.96
C ILE A 281 -9.02 16.10 11.42
N TRP A 282 -9.02 16.33 12.73
CA TRP A 282 -9.50 17.54 13.42
C TRP A 282 -10.98 17.91 13.18
N LYS A 283 -11.80 16.93 12.77
CA LYS A 283 -13.25 17.11 12.59
C LYS A 283 -13.93 17.75 13.80
N GLU A 284 -13.58 17.29 15.00
CA GLU A 284 -14.12 17.82 16.25
C GLU A 284 -13.71 19.26 16.53
N ARG A 285 -12.62 19.73 15.95
CA ARG A 285 -12.16 21.13 16.06
C ARG A 285 -12.88 22.06 15.08
N GLY A 286 -13.76 21.54 14.22
CA GLY A 286 -14.48 22.31 13.21
C GLY A 286 -13.59 22.78 12.04
N ILE A 287 -12.38 22.25 11.92
CA ILE A 287 -11.43 22.58 10.84
C ILE A 287 -11.86 21.81 9.59
N ARG A 288 -11.99 22.52 8.47
CA ARG A 288 -12.42 21.98 7.18
C ARG A 288 -11.36 22.19 6.09
N THR A 289 -10.14 21.87 6.42
CA THR A 289 -9.04 21.82 5.44
C THR A 289 -8.74 20.38 5.05
N ALA A 290 -8.16 20.19 3.86
CA ALA A 290 -7.76 18.90 3.34
C ALA A 290 -6.47 18.43 4.03
N ASN A 291 -6.56 18.02 5.29
CA ASN A 291 -5.43 17.49 6.05
C ASN A 291 -5.19 16.02 5.74
N ALA A 292 -3.95 15.57 5.76
CA ALA A 292 -3.57 14.22 5.38
C ALA A 292 -2.76 13.51 6.46
N TYR A 293 -3.00 12.22 6.65
CA TYR A 293 -2.05 11.34 7.35
C TYR A 293 -0.82 11.14 6.48
N ALA A 294 0.35 11.35 7.04
CA ALA A 294 1.62 11.25 6.37
C ALA A 294 1.88 9.82 5.87
N ILE A 295 2.27 9.68 4.59
CA ILE A 295 2.40 8.36 3.95
C ILE A 295 3.49 7.49 4.58
N SER A 296 4.60 8.10 5.07
CA SER A 296 5.71 7.38 5.70
C SER A 296 5.24 6.60 6.93
N ASP A 297 4.31 7.15 7.69
CA ASP A 297 3.71 6.46 8.82
C ASP A 297 2.78 5.29 8.42
N LEU A 298 2.30 5.27 7.20
CA LEU A 298 1.36 4.26 6.70
C LEU A 298 2.04 3.11 5.94
N LYS A 299 3.30 3.25 5.51
CA LYS A 299 3.98 2.28 4.64
C LYS A 299 3.96 0.86 5.16
N LEU A 300 4.29 0.64 6.45
CA LEU A 300 4.23 -0.70 7.07
C LEU A 300 2.81 -1.24 7.18
N VAL A 301 1.83 -0.39 7.52
CA VAL A 301 0.42 -0.78 7.55
C VAL A 301 -0.05 -1.19 6.16
N ILE A 302 0.27 -0.40 5.14
CA ILE A 302 -0.04 -0.72 3.74
C ILE A 302 0.57 -2.07 3.34
N GLN A 303 1.84 -2.30 3.69
CA GLN A 303 2.52 -3.57 3.39
C GLN A 303 1.84 -4.76 4.06
N LEU A 304 1.47 -4.66 5.34
CA LEU A 304 0.74 -5.72 6.06
C LEU A 304 -0.59 -6.02 5.36
N LEU A 305 -1.43 -4.98 5.16
CA LEU A 305 -2.75 -5.13 4.57
C LEU A 305 -2.67 -5.64 3.11
N ALA A 306 -1.71 -5.16 2.31
CA ALA A 306 -1.49 -5.59 0.93
C ALA A 306 -1.12 -7.08 0.83
N ASN A 307 -0.41 -7.60 1.82
CA ASN A 307 -0.09 -9.02 1.94
C ASN A 307 -1.18 -9.85 2.66
N GLY A 308 -2.34 -9.25 2.98
CA GLY A 308 -3.45 -9.91 3.65
C GLY A 308 -3.20 -10.18 5.13
N ALA A 309 -2.16 -9.55 5.71
CA ALA A 309 -1.86 -9.66 7.13
C ALA A 309 -2.67 -8.65 7.95
N SER A 310 -3.01 -9.03 9.18
CA SER A 310 -3.67 -8.14 10.14
C SER A 310 -2.66 -7.19 10.78
N VAL A 311 -3.11 -5.98 11.10
CA VAL A 311 -2.30 -5.01 11.84
C VAL A 311 -2.34 -5.35 13.33
N PRO A 312 -1.18 -5.52 13.99
CA PRO A 312 -1.10 -5.79 15.41
C PRO A 312 -1.71 -4.69 16.26
N TYR A 313 -2.44 -5.08 17.31
CA TYR A 313 -3.20 -4.17 18.15
C TYR A 313 -3.21 -4.65 19.61
N ILE A 314 -2.94 -3.72 20.55
CA ILE A 314 -3.19 -3.94 21.98
C ILE A 314 -4.12 -2.88 22.58
N GLY A 315 -4.29 -1.73 21.93
CA GLY A 315 -5.29 -0.73 22.29
C GLY A 315 -4.83 0.36 23.25
N VAL A 316 -3.55 0.70 23.24
CA VAL A 316 -2.98 1.79 24.07
C VAL A 316 -2.92 3.09 23.26
N SER A 317 -3.40 4.18 23.84
CA SER A 317 -3.10 5.55 23.38
C SER A 317 -2.15 6.20 24.37
N GLY A 318 -1.08 6.80 23.88
CA GLY A 318 -0.06 7.39 24.74
C GLY A 318 0.81 8.39 24.04
N THR A 319 1.74 8.96 24.79
CA THR A 319 2.74 9.90 24.29
C THR A 319 4.09 9.66 24.96
N ALA A 320 5.17 10.01 24.27
CA ALA A 320 6.50 9.86 24.85
C ALA A 320 6.73 10.82 26.01
N VAL A 321 7.31 10.34 27.10
CA VAL A 321 7.72 11.19 28.22
C VAL A 321 8.96 11.98 27.82
N THR A 322 8.81 13.28 27.64
CA THR A 322 9.91 14.17 27.25
C THR A 322 10.97 14.31 28.35
N SER A 323 12.19 14.67 27.97
CA SER A 323 13.29 14.90 28.94
C SER A 323 12.97 16.02 29.95
N GLY A 324 12.16 17.01 29.58
CA GLY A 324 11.64 18.04 30.46
C GLY A 324 10.77 17.45 31.57
N ILE A 325 9.74 16.70 31.20
CA ILE A 325 8.80 16.04 32.13
C ILE A 325 9.54 15.04 33.06
N GLN A 326 10.54 14.31 32.51
CA GLN A 326 11.36 13.40 33.32
C GLN A 326 12.09 14.16 34.44
N LYS A 327 12.64 15.33 34.15
CA LYS A 327 13.39 16.15 35.13
C LYS A 327 12.48 16.88 36.13
N GLU A 328 11.35 17.42 35.65
CA GLU A 328 10.46 18.25 36.47
C GLU A 328 9.56 17.41 37.37
N GLU A 329 9.00 16.31 36.83
CA GLU A 329 8.02 15.47 37.52
C GLU A 329 8.60 14.14 38.05
N GLY A 330 9.87 13.85 37.75
CA GLY A 330 10.49 12.56 38.10
C GLY A 330 9.84 11.38 37.40
N MET A 331 9.18 11.64 36.25
CA MET A 331 8.48 10.60 35.49
C MET A 331 9.49 9.70 34.79
N PRO A 332 9.31 8.37 34.79
CA PRO A 332 10.20 7.45 34.08
C PRO A 332 10.18 7.70 32.56
N SER A 333 11.31 7.43 31.90
CA SER A 333 11.38 7.41 30.44
C SER A 333 10.51 6.29 29.88
N GLY A 334 9.74 6.57 28.84
CA GLY A 334 8.84 5.59 28.22
C GLY A 334 7.65 6.26 27.55
N ILE A 335 6.60 5.49 27.30
CA ILE A 335 5.32 5.96 26.79
C ILE A 335 4.34 6.10 27.95
N TYR A 336 3.92 7.33 28.21
CA TYR A 336 2.85 7.62 29.14
C TYR A 336 1.51 7.22 28.55
N VAL A 337 0.80 6.30 29.18
CA VAL A 337 -0.50 5.81 28.76
C VAL A 337 -1.57 6.86 29.11
N ILE A 338 -2.13 7.48 28.09
CA ILE A 338 -3.21 8.45 28.23
C ILE A 338 -4.54 7.75 28.38
N ASP A 339 -4.79 6.74 27.54
CA ASP A 339 -6.04 5.99 27.52
C ASP A 339 -5.82 4.54 27.05
N VAL A 340 -6.68 3.65 27.49
CA VAL A 340 -6.72 2.24 27.10
C VAL A 340 -8.09 1.93 26.54
N ALA A 341 -8.14 1.40 25.33
CA ALA A 341 -9.41 1.07 24.68
C ALA A 341 -10.19 0.02 25.48
N ALA A 342 -11.50 0.22 25.57
CA ALA A 342 -12.41 -0.78 26.12
C ALA A 342 -12.30 -2.10 25.34
N ASP A 343 -12.39 -3.22 26.03
CA ASP A 343 -12.33 -4.57 25.46
C ASP A 343 -11.06 -4.84 24.65
N SER A 344 -9.95 -4.18 25.01
CA SER A 344 -8.65 -4.35 24.36
C SER A 344 -7.74 -5.32 25.12
N PRO A 345 -6.75 -5.93 24.44
CA PRO A 345 -5.75 -6.77 25.09
C PRO A 345 -4.99 -6.07 26.21
N ALA A 346 -4.68 -4.79 26.07
CA ALA A 346 -4.02 -4.00 27.09
C ALA A 346 -4.90 -3.86 28.36
N MET A 347 -6.20 -3.59 28.18
CA MET A 347 -7.15 -3.53 29.28
C MET A 347 -7.28 -4.88 29.98
N ALA A 348 -7.41 -5.96 29.21
CA ALA A 348 -7.50 -7.32 29.74
C ALA A 348 -6.24 -7.72 30.54
N ALA A 349 -5.06 -7.26 30.14
CA ALA A 349 -3.80 -7.48 30.85
C ALA A 349 -3.64 -6.59 32.10
N GLY A 350 -4.48 -5.54 32.30
CA GLY A 350 -4.45 -4.65 33.44
C GLY A 350 -3.61 -3.39 33.27
N ILE A 351 -3.24 -3.02 32.02
CA ILE A 351 -2.65 -1.73 31.69
C ILE A 351 -3.71 -0.65 31.90
N GLN A 352 -3.32 0.49 32.46
CA GLN A 352 -4.23 1.58 32.82
C GLN A 352 -3.68 2.94 32.39
N SER A 353 -4.57 3.90 32.25
CA SER A 353 -4.19 5.32 32.13
C SER A 353 -3.32 5.73 33.32
N GLY A 354 -2.24 6.46 33.06
CA GLY A 354 -1.24 6.86 34.04
C GLY A 354 -0.05 5.91 34.18
N ASP A 355 -0.08 4.75 33.55
CA ASP A 355 1.10 3.87 33.45
C ASP A 355 2.14 4.48 32.50
N VAL A 356 3.42 4.13 32.71
CA VAL A 356 4.48 4.44 31.77
C VAL A 356 5.06 3.14 31.23
N ILE A 357 4.86 2.83 29.97
CA ILE A 357 5.45 1.66 29.30
C ILE A 357 6.91 1.98 28.98
N CYS A 358 7.83 1.20 29.57
CA CYS A 358 9.27 1.41 29.45
C CYS A 358 9.95 0.44 28.49
N SER A 359 9.41 -0.78 28.35
CA SER A 359 9.92 -1.79 27.41
C SER A 359 8.83 -2.74 26.95
N VAL A 360 9.03 -3.31 25.76
CA VAL A 360 8.23 -4.40 25.20
C VAL A 360 9.18 -5.50 24.78
N ASN A 361 8.96 -6.74 25.24
CA ASN A 361 9.85 -7.89 25.05
C ASN A 361 11.32 -7.62 25.41
N GLY A 362 11.56 -6.73 26.40
CA GLY A 362 12.91 -6.33 26.84
C GLY A 362 13.55 -5.24 25.99
N GLU A 363 12.95 -4.83 24.88
CA GLU A 363 13.38 -3.70 24.08
C GLU A 363 12.87 -2.40 24.70
N LYS A 364 13.79 -1.46 24.98
CA LYS A 364 13.45 -0.18 25.60
C LYS A 364 12.69 0.71 24.62
N ILE A 365 11.60 1.31 25.08
CA ILE A 365 10.77 2.23 24.33
C ILE A 365 10.96 3.64 24.85
N VAL A 366 11.46 4.54 24.01
CA VAL A 366 11.73 5.96 24.36
C VAL A 366 10.94 6.95 23.51
N SER A 367 10.29 6.47 22.42
CA SER A 367 9.49 7.31 21.52
C SER A 367 8.27 6.53 21.00
N MET A 368 7.22 7.26 20.62
CA MET A 368 6.04 6.65 19.98
C MET A 368 6.36 6.00 18.64
N SER A 369 7.29 6.57 17.89
CA SER A 369 7.75 6.00 16.63
C SER A 369 8.43 4.63 16.83
N ALA A 370 9.35 4.51 17.82
CA ALA A 370 9.98 3.24 18.17
C ALA A 370 8.95 2.21 18.65
N TYR A 371 8.01 2.63 19.52
CA TYR A 371 6.92 1.79 20.00
C TYR A 371 6.09 1.25 18.82
N ARG A 372 5.63 2.13 17.93
CA ARG A 372 4.82 1.76 16.78
C ARG A 372 5.57 0.83 15.83
N LYS A 373 6.83 1.17 15.51
CA LYS A 373 7.67 0.32 14.64
C LYS A 373 7.80 -1.09 15.20
N LEU A 374 8.08 -1.21 16.51
CA LEU A 374 8.13 -2.51 17.17
C LEU A 374 6.79 -3.24 17.09
N MET A 375 5.68 -2.59 17.42
CA MET A 375 4.34 -3.18 17.36
C MET A 375 4.03 -3.75 15.97
N LEU A 376 4.33 -3.01 14.90
CA LEU A 376 4.07 -3.43 13.52
C LEU A 376 4.94 -4.62 13.05
N THR A 377 6.00 -4.99 13.78
CA THR A 377 6.80 -6.22 13.50
C THR A 377 6.23 -7.48 14.15
N LEU A 378 5.32 -7.33 15.10
CA LEU A 378 4.70 -8.43 15.84
C LEU A 378 3.57 -9.08 15.02
N LYS A 379 3.11 -10.24 15.45
CA LYS A 379 2.02 -10.96 14.79
C LYS A 379 0.83 -11.10 15.72
N VAL A 380 -0.36 -11.10 15.15
CA VAL A 380 -1.59 -11.43 15.87
C VAL A 380 -1.48 -12.83 16.45
N GLY A 381 -1.77 -12.95 17.75
CA GLY A 381 -1.62 -14.17 18.53
C GLY A 381 -0.30 -14.27 19.30
N ASP A 382 0.70 -13.42 19.03
CA ASP A 382 1.93 -13.38 19.81
C ASP A 382 1.63 -12.92 21.25
N GLN A 383 2.31 -13.53 22.21
CA GLN A 383 2.34 -13.04 23.59
C GLN A 383 3.58 -12.17 23.81
N ILE A 384 3.36 -10.95 24.25
CA ILE A 384 4.42 -9.99 24.53
C ILE A 384 4.48 -9.66 26.02
N LYS A 385 5.68 -9.35 26.50
CA LYS A 385 5.91 -8.83 27.84
C LYS A 385 6.03 -7.32 27.79
N VAL A 386 5.09 -6.62 28.41
CA VAL A 386 5.13 -5.16 28.55
C VAL A 386 5.58 -4.85 29.98
N GLU A 387 6.70 -4.15 30.10
CA GLU A 387 7.23 -3.71 31.39
C GLU A 387 7.13 -2.20 31.48
N GLY A 388 6.77 -1.73 32.66
CA GLY A 388 6.57 -0.30 32.86
C GLY A 388 6.59 0.08 34.32
N LYS A 389 6.08 1.28 34.58
CA LYS A 389 6.01 1.84 35.91
C LYS A 389 4.65 2.50 36.13
N ARG A 390 4.11 2.33 37.35
CA ARG A 390 2.86 2.96 37.78
C ARG A 390 3.13 3.84 38.99
N ARG A 391 2.51 5.01 39.05
CA ARG A 391 2.65 5.93 40.14
C ARG A 391 1.91 5.38 41.38
N GLY A 392 2.65 5.09 42.45
CA GLY A 392 2.14 4.71 43.75
C GLY A 392 2.22 5.87 44.77
N SER A 393 1.91 5.63 46.02
CA SER A 393 1.94 6.64 47.10
C SER A 393 3.35 7.15 47.42
N GLU A 394 4.38 6.32 47.24
CA GLU A 394 5.79 6.64 47.59
C GLU A 394 6.68 6.81 46.32
N GLY A 395 6.07 6.90 45.12
CA GLY A 395 6.79 7.03 43.87
C GLY A 395 6.37 5.98 42.85
N TYR A 396 7.20 5.78 41.82
CA TYR A 396 6.91 4.84 40.73
C TYR A 396 7.31 3.40 41.14
N VAL A 397 6.39 2.46 40.94
CA VAL A 397 6.59 1.03 41.15
C VAL A 397 6.67 0.28 39.84
N ASP A 398 7.47 -0.78 39.78
CA ASP A 398 7.59 -1.61 38.58
C ASP A 398 6.31 -2.43 38.36
N ILE A 399 5.84 -2.47 37.13
CA ILE A 399 4.71 -3.26 36.67
C ILE A 399 5.11 -4.10 35.45
N LYS A 400 4.50 -5.30 35.35
CA LYS A 400 4.74 -6.23 34.23
C LYS A 400 3.43 -6.83 33.79
N PHE A 401 3.23 -6.93 32.50
CA PHE A 401 2.03 -7.49 31.90
C PHE A 401 2.41 -8.47 30.79
N ASP A 402 1.69 -9.58 30.73
CA ASP A 402 1.69 -10.47 29.56
C ASP A 402 0.46 -10.09 28.72
N VAL A 403 0.69 -9.64 27.49
CA VAL A 403 -0.35 -9.13 26.59
C VAL A 403 -0.37 -10.01 25.35
N THR A 404 -1.54 -10.47 24.93
CA THR A 404 -1.72 -11.18 23.65
C THR A 404 -2.08 -10.18 22.58
N ILE A 405 -1.34 -10.17 21.46
CA ILE A 405 -1.62 -9.29 20.32
C ILE A 405 -2.89 -9.72 19.62
N GLU A 406 -3.77 -8.77 19.38
CA GLU A 406 -4.98 -8.95 18.56
C GLU A 406 -4.95 -8.06 17.31
N SER A 407 -6.03 -8.00 16.56
CA SER A 407 -6.28 -7.07 15.45
C SER A 407 -7.67 -6.45 15.58
N LYS A 408 -7.89 -5.30 14.95
CA LYS A 408 -9.18 -4.61 14.94
C LYS A 408 -9.69 -4.48 13.51
N GLU A 409 -10.40 -5.51 13.04
CA GLU A 409 -10.90 -5.62 11.65
C GLU A 409 -12.36 -5.20 11.49
#